data_0ffac05da9d6e6d6d93f6d22dbc8346b
#
_entry.id   0ffac05da9d6e6d6d93f6d22dbc8346b
#
_cell.length_a   1.000
_cell.length_b   1.000
_cell.length_c   1.000
_cell.angle_alpha   90.00
_cell.angle_beta   90.00
_cell.angle_gamma   90.00
#
_symmetry.space_group_name_H-M   'P 1'
#
loop_
_entity.id
_entity.type
_entity.pdbx_description
1 polymer ?
#
loop_
_entity_poly.entity_id
_entity_poly.type
_entity_poly.pdbx_seq_one_letter_code
_entity_poly.pdbx_strand_id
1 'polypeptide(L)'
;MAISILKSPPSNSIVFTDADTDFIITSTEVSSQDMDTVMVSATATVVYFDQDGNPHTDSVPLDFPRLADGWGINIASAFRNFFSRVDMGRAGGCFAQNCSISVGRFQYTFTDAQGEQIDTGSSPEYITTLIFDTSQHGYTDIYRQDGFICLSSDTPFQTNGRFAFSYMQSLSSKTSVYLLEPDKEEQLLATFNPSHHSSCFYNVAGHFSSDTARLEIRSDTGTVLAYFDMVSLRIDSYQEHVLYIPSSTATPELFVCTGDKQLSMELSGEIFDLRTHCIATDSSAPKTFTVNTGYLSAADYERLCSLFPSPYECSLDGEVCWATGGSFDFLLGQKNNVSITFRKKWN
;
A
#
# COMPACT_ATOMS: atom_id res chain seq x y z
N MET A 1 38.49 10.69 -4.21
CA MET A 1 37.08 10.72 -4.57
C MET A 1 36.53 12.05 -4.11
N ALA A 2 36.08 12.83 -5.04
CA ALA A 2 35.59 14.19 -4.80
C ALA A 2 34.11 14.21 -4.37
N ILE A 3 33.36 13.12 -4.65
CA ILE A 3 31.92 13.04 -4.38
C ILE A 3 31.68 12.51 -2.97
N SER A 4 30.85 13.22 -2.23
CA SER A 4 30.41 12.88 -0.88
C SER A 4 28.89 12.74 -0.82
N ILE A 5 28.39 11.74 -0.08
CA ILE A 5 26.97 11.59 0.21
C ILE A 5 26.70 12.43 1.47
N LEU A 6 25.86 13.45 1.33
CA LEU A 6 25.44 14.30 2.45
C LEU A 6 24.28 13.71 3.23
N LYS A 7 23.36 13.07 2.50
CA LYS A 7 22.17 12.47 3.07
C LYS A 7 21.81 11.22 2.30
N SER A 8 21.42 10.17 2.99
CA SER A 8 20.89 8.96 2.37
C SER A 8 19.98 8.24 3.37
N PRO A 9 18.97 7.52 2.90
CA PRO A 9 18.30 6.54 3.74
C PRO A 9 19.29 5.49 4.27
N PRO A 10 19.02 4.82 5.38
CA PRO A 10 19.91 3.80 5.91
C PRO A 10 20.18 2.69 4.90
N SER A 11 21.42 2.29 4.71
CA SER A 11 21.80 1.16 3.86
C SER A 11 21.40 -0.17 4.50
N ASN A 12 21.12 -1.18 3.68
CA ASN A 12 20.73 -2.52 4.11
C ASN A 12 19.57 -2.54 5.11
N SER A 13 18.63 -1.63 4.90
CA SER A 13 17.49 -1.44 5.78
C SER A 13 16.19 -1.42 5.00
N ILE A 14 15.10 -1.61 5.74
CA ILE A 14 13.75 -1.45 5.24
C ILE A 14 13.29 -0.05 5.63
N VAL A 15 12.82 0.72 4.65
CA VAL A 15 12.37 2.10 4.84
C VAL A 15 10.98 2.25 4.24
N PHE A 16 10.08 2.89 4.96
CA PHE A 16 8.77 3.26 4.45
C PHE A 16 8.89 4.47 3.51
N THR A 17 8.04 4.53 2.50
CA THR A 17 8.06 5.61 1.50
C THR A 17 7.66 6.98 2.06
N ASP A 18 7.00 7.03 3.20
CA ASP A 18 6.67 8.26 3.94
C ASP A 18 7.79 8.74 4.86
N ALA A 19 8.80 7.88 5.11
CA ALA A 19 9.98 8.30 5.83
C ALA A 19 10.84 9.24 4.98
N ASP A 20 11.83 9.85 5.62
CA ASP A 20 12.81 10.66 4.91
C ASP A 20 13.70 9.77 4.01
N THR A 21 13.40 9.78 2.73
CA THR A 21 14.09 9.01 1.69
C THR A 21 14.95 9.87 0.78
N ASP A 22 15.32 11.05 1.21
CA ASP A 22 16.18 11.95 0.44
C ASP A 22 17.58 11.35 0.30
N PHE A 23 18.08 11.41 -0.92
CA PHE A 23 19.43 11.05 -1.27
C PHE A 23 20.13 12.27 -1.89
N ILE A 24 21.14 12.80 -1.19
CA ILE A 24 21.80 14.06 -1.54
C ILE A 24 23.30 13.82 -1.63
N ILE A 25 23.90 14.28 -2.72
CA ILE A 25 25.34 14.22 -2.97
C ILE A 25 25.91 15.60 -3.22
N THR A 26 27.21 15.72 -3.02
CA THR A 26 28.00 16.89 -3.39
C THR A 26 29.35 16.45 -3.97
N SER A 27 30.01 17.34 -4.71
CA SER A 27 31.37 17.12 -5.21
C SER A 27 32.25 18.29 -4.82
N THR A 28 33.46 17.99 -4.38
CA THR A 28 34.49 19.00 -4.09
C THR A 28 35.17 19.57 -5.35
N GLU A 29 34.98 18.95 -6.52
CA GLU A 29 35.48 19.40 -7.81
C GLU A 29 34.60 20.53 -8.39
N VAL A 30 33.39 20.72 -7.86
CA VAL A 30 32.48 21.79 -8.28
C VAL A 30 32.64 22.98 -7.35
N SER A 31 33.07 24.10 -7.92
CA SER A 31 33.19 25.35 -7.14
C SER A 31 31.79 25.86 -6.72
N SER A 32 31.74 26.58 -5.61
CA SER A 32 30.48 27.17 -5.13
C SER A 32 29.86 28.17 -6.11
N GLN A 33 30.65 28.71 -7.04
CA GLN A 33 30.21 29.67 -8.07
C GLN A 33 29.58 28.93 -9.29
N ASP A 34 29.97 27.71 -9.53
CA ASP A 34 29.53 26.92 -10.68
C ASP A 34 28.36 25.97 -10.34
N MET A 35 27.98 25.86 -9.07
CA MET A 35 26.96 24.93 -8.61
C MET A 35 25.61 25.05 -9.33
N ASP A 36 25.23 26.26 -9.74
CA ASP A 36 23.93 26.50 -10.40
C ASP A 36 23.94 26.14 -11.89
N THR A 37 25.13 25.96 -12.47
CA THR A 37 25.28 25.58 -13.89
C THR A 37 25.59 24.11 -14.12
N VAL A 38 25.93 23.41 -13.05
CA VAL A 38 26.24 21.96 -13.11
C VAL A 38 25.00 21.13 -13.07
N MET A 39 24.91 20.21 -14.03
CA MET A 39 23.87 19.16 -14.07
C MET A 39 24.43 17.86 -13.53
N VAL A 40 23.60 17.14 -12.79
CA VAL A 40 23.95 15.83 -12.26
C VAL A 40 22.93 14.80 -12.73
N SER A 41 23.41 13.82 -13.45
CA SER A 41 22.65 12.64 -13.81
C SER A 41 23.16 11.43 -13.03
N ALA A 42 22.31 10.48 -12.80
CA ALA A 42 22.67 9.22 -12.17
C ALA A 42 21.98 8.05 -12.84
N THR A 43 22.52 6.86 -12.62
CA THR A 43 21.86 5.60 -12.98
C THR A 43 21.80 4.75 -11.73
N ALA A 44 20.60 4.29 -11.37
CA ALA A 44 20.37 3.42 -10.25
C ALA A 44 19.93 2.03 -10.70
N THR A 45 20.39 1.00 -10.00
CA THR A 45 19.88 -0.36 -10.17
C THR A 45 18.70 -0.55 -9.25
N VAL A 46 17.58 -1.03 -9.79
CA VAL A 46 16.35 -1.28 -9.04
C VAL A 46 15.93 -2.72 -9.23
N VAL A 47 15.66 -3.39 -8.12
CA VAL A 47 15.04 -4.72 -8.11
C VAL A 47 13.60 -4.57 -7.61
N TYR A 48 12.66 -5.03 -8.41
CA TYR A 48 11.23 -4.99 -8.10
C TYR A 48 10.57 -6.31 -8.52
N PHE A 49 9.32 -6.49 -8.16
CA PHE A 49 8.57 -7.70 -8.45
C PHE A 49 7.34 -7.38 -9.29
N ASP A 50 7.06 -8.25 -10.25
CA ASP A 50 5.80 -8.18 -11.02
C ASP A 50 4.60 -8.70 -10.20
N GLN A 51 3.42 -8.68 -10.81
CA GLN A 51 2.19 -9.16 -10.18
C GLN A 51 2.21 -10.66 -9.87
N ASP A 52 3.03 -11.41 -10.58
CA ASP A 52 3.21 -12.85 -10.39
C ASP A 52 4.30 -13.18 -9.35
N GLY A 53 4.98 -12.15 -8.84
CA GLY A 53 6.05 -12.28 -7.84
C GLY A 53 7.42 -12.61 -8.43
N ASN A 54 7.61 -12.46 -9.75
CA ASN A 54 8.92 -12.66 -10.37
C ASN A 54 9.79 -11.43 -10.19
N PRO A 55 11.08 -11.59 -9.82
CA PRO A 55 11.99 -10.48 -9.68
C PRO A 55 12.43 -9.92 -11.04
N HIS A 56 12.45 -8.61 -11.15
CA HIS A 56 12.99 -7.87 -12.27
C HIS A 56 14.09 -6.93 -11.79
N THR A 57 15.09 -6.72 -12.64
CA THR A 57 16.18 -5.80 -12.36
C THR A 57 16.33 -4.84 -13.51
N ASP A 58 16.15 -3.56 -13.24
CA ASP A 58 16.28 -2.48 -14.22
C ASP A 58 17.37 -1.50 -13.83
N SER A 59 17.90 -0.83 -14.84
CA SER A 59 18.84 0.28 -14.70
C SER A 59 18.08 1.56 -15.05
N VAL A 60 17.85 2.40 -14.06
CA VAL A 60 16.96 3.57 -14.16
C VAL A 60 17.81 4.84 -14.22
N PRO A 61 17.74 5.60 -15.33
CA PRO A 61 18.35 6.92 -15.40
C PRO A 61 17.55 7.92 -14.56
N LEU A 62 18.27 8.80 -13.87
CA LEU A 62 17.75 9.80 -12.96
C LEU A 62 18.45 11.13 -13.15
N ASP A 63 17.71 12.21 -13.09
CA ASP A 63 18.26 13.57 -12.99
C ASP A 63 18.22 14.01 -11.53
N PHE A 64 19.34 14.49 -11.04
CA PHE A 64 19.47 15.01 -9.67
C PHE A 64 19.37 16.54 -9.69
N PRO A 65 18.20 17.08 -9.35
CA PRO A 65 18.01 18.52 -9.29
C PRO A 65 18.92 19.15 -8.23
N ARG A 66 19.26 20.40 -8.47
CA ARG A 66 20.00 21.24 -7.52
C ARG A 66 19.15 21.52 -6.29
N LEU A 67 19.71 21.25 -5.14
CA LEU A 67 19.18 21.55 -3.81
C LEU A 67 20.09 22.57 -3.10
N ALA A 68 19.67 23.04 -1.93
CA ALA A 68 20.46 24.04 -1.18
C ALA A 68 21.90 23.59 -0.91
N ASP A 69 22.09 22.31 -0.54
CA ASP A 69 23.38 21.79 -0.08
C ASP A 69 24.07 20.86 -1.09
N GLY A 70 23.45 20.56 -2.24
CA GLY A 70 23.98 19.62 -3.21
C GLY A 70 23.01 19.31 -4.34
N TRP A 71 23.08 18.11 -4.85
CA TRP A 71 22.14 17.56 -5.83
C TRP A 71 21.52 16.30 -5.28
N GLY A 72 20.22 16.13 -5.49
CA GLY A 72 19.57 14.96 -4.90
C GLY A 72 18.16 14.72 -5.38
N ILE A 73 17.64 13.58 -4.98
CA ILE A 73 16.28 13.11 -5.24
C ILE A 73 15.66 12.57 -3.97
N ASN A 74 14.34 12.53 -3.94
CA ASN A 74 13.62 11.67 -3.00
C ASN A 74 13.45 10.30 -3.65
N ILE A 75 14.10 9.28 -3.08
CA ILE A 75 14.14 7.91 -3.65
C ILE A 75 12.73 7.32 -3.76
N ALA A 76 11.91 7.45 -2.71
CA ALA A 76 10.56 6.92 -2.73
C ALA A 76 9.71 7.50 -3.86
N SER A 77 9.84 8.81 -4.09
CA SER A 77 9.13 9.49 -5.18
C SER A 77 9.64 9.06 -6.56
N ALA A 78 10.95 8.96 -6.72
CA ALA A 78 11.58 8.60 -8.00
C ALA A 78 11.21 7.17 -8.45
N PHE A 79 11.07 6.25 -7.50
CA PHE A 79 10.80 4.84 -7.79
C PHE A 79 9.36 4.40 -7.54
N ARG A 80 8.45 5.32 -7.33
CA ARG A 80 7.03 5.03 -7.03
C ARG A 80 6.36 4.13 -8.07
N ASN A 81 6.74 4.24 -9.33
CA ASN A 81 6.13 3.48 -10.42
C ASN A 81 6.54 1.99 -10.46
N PHE A 82 7.58 1.61 -9.72
CA PHE A 82 8.07 0.24 -9.64
C PHE A 82 7.36 -0.62 -8.59
N PHE A 83 6.56 -0.01 -7.72
CA PHE A 83 5.78 -0.78 -6.77
C PHE A 83 4.69 -1.56 -7.49
N SER A 84 4.68 -2.87 -7.31
CA SER A 84 3.60 -3.70 -7.81
C SER A 84 2.29 -3.35 -7.09
N ARG A 85 1.22 -3.28 -7.87
CA ARG A 85 -0.12 -3.04 -7.33
C ARG A 85 -0.78 -4.37 -7.00
N VAL A 86 -1.58 -4.36 -5.95
CA VAL A 86 -2.41 -5.51 -5.60
C VAL A 86 -3.42 -5.77 -6.70
N ASP A 87 -3.51 -7.03 -7.11
CA ASP A 87 -4.65 -7.48 -7.89
C ASP A 87 -5.85 -7.63 -6.94
N MET A 88 -6.78 -6.68 -7.01
CA MET A 88 -8.00 -6.69 -6.19
C MET A 88 -8.92 -7.89 -6.48
N GLY A 89 -8.70 -8.60 -7.59
CA GLY A 89 -9.37 -9.87 -7.87
C GLY A 89 -8.96 -11.01 -6.93
N ARG A 90 -7.82 -10.86 -6.25
CA ARG A 90 -7.35 -11.81 -5.21
C ARG A 90 -7.80 -11.43 -3.80
N ALA A 91 -8.51 -10.33 -3.62
CA ALA A 91 -9.01 -9.94 -2.31
C ALA A 91 -9.88 -11.04 -1.70
N GLY A 92 -9.72 -11.29 -0.41
CA GLY A 92 -10.49 -12.30 0.33
C GLY A 92 -9.83 -13.65 0.48
N GLY A 93 -8.59 -13.85 0.06
CA GLY A 93 -7.82 -15.08 0.24
C GLY A 93 -6.54 -14.89 1.07
N CYS A 94 -5.87 -16.02 1.33
CA CYS A 94 -4.52 -16.01 1.89
C CYS A 94 -3.51 -16.01 0.75
N PHE A 95 -2.75 -14.96 0.59
CA PHE A 95 -1.74 -14.86 -0.47
C PHE A 95 -0.50 -14.08 -0.04
N ALA A 96 0.59 -14.33 -0.75
CA ALA A 96 1.85 -13.61 -0.61
C ALA A 96 2.01 -12.65 -1.79
N GLN A 97 2.56 -11.48 -1.53
CA GLN A 97 2.90 -10.50 -2.55
C GLN A 97 4.20 -9.79 -2.19
N ASN A 98 5.06 -9.57 -3.18
CA ASN A 98 6.24 -8.75 -3.05
C ASN A 98 5.88 -7.31 -3.42
N CYS A 99 5.67 -6.46 -2.43
CA CYS A 99 5.32 -5.06 -2.62
C CYS A 99 6.49 -4.10 -2.35
N SER A 100 7.69 -4.65 -2.17
CA SER A 100 8.90 -3.87 -1.92
C SER A 100 9.72 -3.69 -3.19
N ILE A 101 10.48 -2.61 -3.23
CA ILE A 101 11.53 -2.40 -4.23
C ILE A 101 12.86 -2.24 -3.51
N SER A 102 13.92 -2.80 -4.09
CA SER A 102 15.27 -2.60 -3.59
C SER A 102 16.02 -1.68 -4.54
N VAL A 103 16.46 -0.54 -4.03
CA VAL A 103 17.27 0.43 -4.78
C VAL A 103 18.73 0.17 -4.44
N GLY A 104 19.49 -0.17 -5.47
CA GLY A 104 20.88 -0.50 -5.34
C GLY A 104 21.80 0.70 -5.60
N ARG A 105 22.97 0.37 -6.10
CA ARG A 105 24.06 1.33 -6.32
C ARG A 105 23.70 2.42 -7.31
N PHE A 106 24.06 3.66 -6.98
CA PHE A 106 24.00 4.80 -7.89
C PHE A 106 25.35 5.01 -8.56
N GLN A 107 25.32 5.34 -9.86
CA GLN A 107 26.44 5.84 -10.63
C GLN A 107 26.13 7.27 -11.04
N TYR A 108 27.00 8.23 -10.69
CA TYR A 108 26.78 9.66 -10.93
C TYR A 108 27.70 10.21 -11.99
N THR A 109 27.20 11.20 -12.73
CA THR A 109 27.96 12.01 -13.67
C THR A 109 27.62 13.47 -13.46
N PHE A 110 28.64 14.28 -13.23
CA PHE A 110 28.54 15.72 -13.14
C PHE A 110 29.01 16.33 -14.46
N THR A 111 28.20 17.20 -15.04
CA THR A 111 28.48 17.86 -16.30
C THR A 111 28.32 19.36 -16.13
N ASP A 112 29.17 20.14 -16.85
CA ASP A 112 29.06 21.61 -16.90
C ASP A 112 27.94 22.06 -17.86
N ALA A 113 27.80 23.38 -18.01
CA ALA A 113 26.81 23.98 -18.90
C ALA A 113 27.06 23.66 -20.40
N GLN A 114 28.25 23.24 -20.76
CA GLN A 114 28.66 22.85 -22.10
C GLN A 114 28.42 21.34 -22.37
N GLY A 115 28.05 20.58 -21.32
CA GLY A 115 27.90 19.15 -21.38
C GLY A 115 29.18 18.34 -21.22
N GLU A 116 30.28 19.04 -20.84
CA GLU A 116 31.54 18.37 -20.55
C GLU A 116 31.52 17.76 -19.14
N GLN A 117 32.05 16.53 -19.03
CA GLN A 117 32.08 15.82 -17.77
C GLN A 117 33.12 16.44 -16.80
N ILE A 118 32.66 16.88 -15.63
CA ILE A 118 33.50 17.43 -14.56
C ILE A 118 33.99 16.30 -13.65
N ASP A 119 33.06 15.42 -13.23
CA ASP A 119 33.34 14.39 -12.25
C ASP A 119 32.41 13.17 -12.44
N THR A 120 32.87 12.00 -12.01
CA THR A 120 32.06 10.78 -11.96
C THR A 120 32.34 10.00 -10.70
N GLY A 121 31.34 9.32 -10.22
CA GLY A 121 31.48 8.48 -9.05
C GLY A 121 30.37 7.45 -8.93
N SER A 122 30.49 6.65 -7.91
CA SER A 122 29.43 5.72 -7.55
C SER A 122 29.25 5.69 -6.04
N SER A 123 28.02 5.49 -5.59
CA SER A 123 27.79 5.19 -4.18
C SER A 123 28.49 3.86 -3.81
N PRO A 124 28.82 3.64 -2.53
CA PRO A 124 29.11 2.29 -2.04
C PRO A 124 27.98 1.33 -2.43
N GLU A 125 28.25 0.04 -2.41
CA GLU A 125 27.15 -0.93 -2.52
C GLU A 125 26.14 -0.64 -1.43
N TYR A 126 24.92 -0.33 -1.87
CA TYR A 126 23.91 0.23 -1.05
C TYR A 126 22.58 -0.37 -1.49
N ILE A 127 21.93 -1.03 -0.58
CA ILE A 127 20.60 -1.60 -0.84
C ILE A 127 19.66 -1.05 0.20
N THR A 128 18.74 -0.21 -0.25
CA THR A 128 17.59 0.19 0.57
C THR A 128 16.36 -0.49 0.03
N THR A 129 15.66 -1.21 0.87
CA THR A 129 14.36 -1.78 0.54
C THR A 129 13.28 -0.77 0.92
N LEU A 130 12.58 -0.28 -0.09
CA LEU A 130 11.46 0.64 0.10
C LEU A 130 10.16 -0.14 0.16
N ILE A 131 9.34 0.20 1.12
CA ILE A 131 8.00 -0.32 1.29
C ILE A 131 7.03 0.83 1.11
N PHE A 132 6.07 0.62 0.24
CA PHE A 132 5.03 1.60 0.00
C PHE A 132 4.14 1.71 1.24
N ASP A 133 4.12 2.89 1.86
CA ASP A 133 3.20 3.23 2.93
C ASP A 133 2.36 4.44 2.51
N THR A 134 1.03 4.28 2.51
CA THR A 134 0.09 5.38 2.28
C THR A 134 -0.59 5.83 3.56
N SER A 135 -0.38 5.11 4.67
CA SER A 135 -1.04 5.40 5.94
C SER A 135 -0.20 6.35 6.79
N GLN A 136 -0.35 7.63 6.57
CA GLN A 136 0.12 8.62 7.57
C GLN A 136 -0.77 8.64 8.82
N HIS A 137 -1.88 7.90 8.84
CA HIS A 137 -2.89 8.00 9.89
C HIS A 137 -3.49 6.64 10.26
N GLY A 138 -3.39 6.25 11.52
CA GLY A 138 -4.26 5.26 12.11
C GLY A 138 -3.64 3.97 12.66
N TYR A 139 -2.42 3.63 12.31
CA TYR A 139 -1.73 2.52 12.97
C TYR A 139 -0.71 3.07 13.97
N THR A 140 -1.09 3.07 15.24
CA THR A 140 -0.26 3.64 16.30
C THR A 140 0.96 2.79 16.64
N ASP A 141 0.93 1.49 16.32
CA ASP A 141 2.01 0.59 16.68
C ASP A 141 2.42 -0.32 15.52
N ILE A 142 3.68 -0.17 15.11
CA ILE A 142 4.35 -1.09 14.19
C ILE A 142 5.13 -2.07 15.05
N TYR A 143 4.70 -3.32 15.08
CA TYR A 143 5.48 -4.39 15.67
C TYR A 143 6.65 -4.73 14.76
N ARG A 144 7.88 -4.59 15.27
CA ARG A 144 9.11 -4.90 14.55
C ARG A 144 9.94 -5.88 15.37
N GLN A 145 10.12 -7.08 14.86
CA GLN A 145 11.04 -8.06 15.42
C GLN A 145 11.72 -8.83 14.29
N ASP A 146 13.05 -8.85 14.28
CA ASP A 146 13.88 -9.73 13.43
C ASP A 146 13.43 -9.82 11.95
N GLY A 147 13.11 -8.69 11.33
CA GLY A 147 12.66 -8.64 9.93
C GLY A 147 11.18 -8.97 9.72
N PHE A 148 10.42 -9.04 10.78
CA PHE A 148 8.97 -9.14 10.77
C PHE A 148 8.37 -7.77 11.10
N ILE A 149 7.41 -7.31 10.27
CA ILE A 149 6.68 -6.07 10.49
C ILE A 149 5.19 -6.37 10.38
N CYS A 150 4.47 -6.04 11.41
CA CYS A 150 3.03 -6.16 11.43
C CYS A 150 2.43 -4.88 11.98
N LEU A 151 1.37 -4.42 11.34
CA LEU A 151 0.57 -3.31 11.86
C LEU A 151 -0.37 -3.91 12.90
N SER A 152 -0.19 -3.55 14.16
CA SER A 152 -1.01 -4.03 15.26
C SER A 152 -1.81 -2.88 15.88
N SER A 153 -2.93 -3.22 16.46
CA SER A 153 -3.74 -2.31 17.27
C SER A 153 -3.89 -2.91 18.68
N ASP A 154 -3.71 -2.11 19.71
CA ASP A 154 -3.93 -2.51 21.11
C ASP A 154 -5.42 -2.81 21.41
N THR A 155 -6.31 -2.38 20.53
CA THR A 155 -7.74 -2.66 20.67
C THR A 155 -8.14 -3.84 19.78
N PRO A 156 -9.00 -4.76 20.28
CA PRO A 156 -9.52 -5.84 19.49
C PRO A 156 -10.23 -5.33 18.25
N PHE A 157 -9.95 -5.96 17.09
CA PHE A 157 -10.66 -5.64 15.86
C PHE A 157 -12.13 -6.05 15.99
N GLN A 158 -13.04 -5.12 15.74
CA GLN A 158 -14.47 -5.39 15.68
C GLN A 158 -14.84 -5.79 14.27
N THR A 159 -15.46 -6.97 14.11
CA THR A 159 -15.78 -7.53 12.80
C THR A 159 -17.05 -8.35 12.88
N ASN A 160 -17.71 -8.61 11.74
CA ASN A 160 -18.84 -9.56 11.64
C ASN A 160 -18.36 -11.01 11.52
N GLY A 161 -17.28 -11.37 12.19
CA GLY A 161 -16.63 -12.65 12.03
C GLY A 161 -15.74 -12.77 10.80
N ARG A 162 -15.73 -11.80 9.89
CA ARG A 162 -14.81 -11.74 8.75
C ARG A 162 -13.60 -10.89 9.11
N PHE A 163 -12.44 -11.31 8.63
CA PHE A 163 -11.22 -10.55 8.83
C PHE A 163 -10.32 -10.63 7.60
N ALA A 164 -9.52 -9.59 7.39
CA ALA A 164 -8.34 -9.61 6.55
C ALA A 164 -7.29 -8.73 7.22
N PHE A 165 -6.06 -9.21 7.26
CA PHE A 165 -4.93 -8.44 7.75
C PHE A 165 -3.69 -8.76 6.92
N SER A 166 -2.71 -7.87 6.99
CA SER A 166 -1.48 -8.00 6.24
C SER A 166 -0.29 -7.89 7.17
N TYR A 167 0.75 -8.64 6.88
CA TYR A 167 2.02 -8.50 7.55
C TYR A 167 3.17 -8.66 6.56
N MET A 168 4.32 -8.17 6.93
CA MET A 168 5.54 -8.25 6.14
C MET A 168 6.55 -9.16 6.81
N GLN A 169 7.24 -9.90 6.00
CA GLN A 169 8.36 -10.74 6.40
C GLN A 169 9.54 -10.53 5.46
N SER A 170 10.68 -10.17 6.04
CA SER A 170 11.96 -10.05 5.30
C SER A 170 12.90 -11.21 5.54
N LEU A 171 12.48 -12.20 6.31
CA LEU A 171 13.28 -13.33 6.75
C LEU A 171 13.11 -14.54 5.85
N SER A 172 14.13 -15.39 5.87
CA SER A 172 14.13 -16.69 5.20
C SER A 172 13.35 -17.78 5.95
N SER A 173 12.79 -17.50 7.12
CA SER A 173 12.08 -18.47 7.94
C SER A 173 10.60 -18.55 7.57
N LYS A 174 10.09 -19.78 7.58
CA LYS A 174 8.68 -20.08 7.38
C LYS A 174 7.82 -19.45 8.48
N THR A 175 6.68 -18.90 8.12
CA THR A 175 5.62 -18.46 9.06
C THR A 175 4.32 -19.20 8.82
N SER A 176 3.59 -19.43 9.88
CA SER A 176 2.26 -20.06 9.84
C SER A 176 1.27 -19.21 10.61
N VAL A 177 0.05 -19.10 10.07
CA VAL A 177 -1.01 -18.28 10.65
C VAL A 177 -2.11 -19.20 11.16
N TYR A 178 -2.44 -19.05 12.43
CA TYR A 178 -3.45 -19.85 13.12
C TYR A 178 -4.60 -18.97 13.57
N LEU A 179 -5.80 -19.51 13.46
CA LEU A 179 -7.01 -18.97 14.06
C LEU A 179 -7.33 -19.78 15.31
N LEU A 180 -7.49 -19.09 16.43
CA LEU A 180 -7.86 -19.63 17.72
C LEU A 180 -9.23 -19.09 18.08
N GLU A 181 -10.21 -19.96 18.19
CA GLU A 181 -11.54 -19.64 18.70
C GLU A 181 -11.74 -20.33 20.04
N PRO A 182 -12.45 -19.71 21.01
CA PRO A 182 -12.80 -20.39 22.27
C PRO A 182 -13.51 -21.73 22.00
N ASP A 183 -13.13 -22.73 22.76
CA ASP A 183 -13.72 -24.08 22.74
C ASP A 183 -13.61 -24.85 21.39
N LYS A 184 -12.72 -24.39 20.49
CA LYS A 184 -12.42 -25.08 19.24
C LYS A 184 -10.94 -25.43 19.15
N GLU A 185 -10.63 -26.42 18.31
CA GLU A 185 -9.25 -26.71 17.94
C GLU A 185 -8.67 -25.56 17.14
N GLU A 186 -7.37 -25.33 17.32
CA GLU A 186 -6.68 -24.29 16.53
C GLU A 186 -6.71 -24.65 15.04
N GLN A 187 -7.02 -23.69 14.21
CA GLN A 187 -7.11 -23.84 12.77
C GLN A 187 -5.89 -23.20 12.09
N LEU A 188 -5.13 -23.99 11.35
CA LEU A 188 -4.11 -23.48 10.44
C LEU A 188 -4.78 -22.85 9.22
N LEU A 189 -4.64 -21.53 9.05
CA LEU A 189 -5.20 -20.80 7.91
C LEU A 189 -4.26 -20.80 6.71
N ALA A 190 -2.99 -20.52 6.96
CA ALA A 190 -1.99 -20.41 5.91
C ALA A 190 -0.58 -20.69 6.43
N THR A 191 0.27 -21.10 5.50
CA THR A 191 1.71 -21.21 5.71
C THR A 191 2.43 -20.52 4.58
N PHE A 192 3.33 -19.64 4.91
CA PHE A 192 4.12 -18.88 3.96
C PHE A 192 5.60 -19.22 4.09
N ASN A 193 6.21 -19.51 2.95
CA ASN A 193 7.64 -19.71 2.84
C ASN A 193 8.18 -18.56 1.99
N PRO A 194 9.03 -17.67 2.53
CA PRO A 194 9.66 -16.64 1.72
C PRO A 194 10.56 -17.32 0.66
N SER A 195 10.28 -17.04 -0.60
CA SER A 195 10.99 -17.68 -1.71
C SER A 195 12.34 -17.04 -2.00
N HIS A 196 12.61 -15.84 -1.49
CA HIS A 196 13.84 -15.07 -1.72
C HIS A 196 14.12 -14.12 -0.55
N HIS A 197 15.30 -13.51 -0.52
CA HIS A 197 15.74 -12.51 0.48
C HIS A 197 14.98 -11.17 0.41
N SER A 198 13.87 -11.11 -0.28
CA SER A 198 13.04 -9.93 -0.45
C SER A 198 11.93 -9.88 0.57
N SER A 199 11.54 -8.68 0.94
CA SER A 199 10.40 -8.45 1.81
C SER A 199 9.12 -8.87 1.11
N CYS A 200 8.36 -9.77 1.71
CA CYS A 200 7.07 -10.22 1.22
C CYS A 200 5.98 -9.67 2.15
N PHE A 201 4.88 -9.24 1.55
CA PHE A 201 3.65 -8.99 2.27
C PHE A 201 2.72 -10.19 2.13
N TYR A 202 2.10 -10.53 3.23
CA TYR A 202 1.11 -11.60 3.27
C TYR A 202 -0.23 -10.99 3.66
N ASN A 203 -1.24 -11.21 2.84
CA ASN A 203 -2.62 -10.95 3.20
C ASN A 203 -3.25 -12.24 3.67
N VAL A 204 -3.91 -12.18 4.82
CA VAL A 204 -4.63 -13.32 5.39
C VAL A 204 -6.05 -12.88 5.64
N ALA A 205 -6.99 -13.58 5.01
CA ALA A 205 -8.42 -13.34 5.17
C ALA A 205 -9.13 -14.64 5.58
N GLY A 206 -10.16 -14.51 6.38
CA GLY A 206 -10.92 -15.65 6.87
C GLY A 206 -12.22 -15.25 7.55
N HIS A 207 -12.80 -16.23 8.21
CA HIS A 207 -14.04 -16.08 8.96
C HIS A 207 -13.97 -16.89 10.25
N PHE A 208 -14.47 -16.34 11.36
CA PHE A 208 -14.68 -17.05 12.62
C PHE A 208 -16.14 -16.93 13.07
N SER A 209 -16.61 -17.88 13.87
CA SER A 209 -18.02 -17.95 14.25
C SER A 209 -18.28 -17.75 15.74
N SER A 210 -17.23 -17.64 16.54
CA SER A 210 -17.32 -17.37 17.98
C SER A 210 -17.48 -15.86 18.25
N ASP A 211 -17.81 -15.49 19.48
CA ASP A 211 -17.91 -14.07 19.86
C ASP A 211 -16.54 -13.37 19.88
N THR A 212 -15.49 -14.15 20.12
CA THR A 212 -14.10 -13.69 20.10
C THR A 212 -13.24 -14.69 19.36
N ALA A 213 -12.15 -14.22 18.78
CA ALA A 213 -11.12 -15.03 18.19
C ALA A 213 -9.76 -14.37 18.31
N ARG A 214 -8.71 -15.15 18.18
CA ARG A 214 -7.33 -14.68 18.10
C ARG A 214 -6.67 -15.24 16.85
N LEU A 215 -5.98 -14.39 16.13
CA LEU A 215 -5.04 -14.80 15.10
C LEU A 215 -3.63 -14.80 15.69
N GLU A 216 -2.88 -15.86 15.44
CA GLU A 216 -1.47 -15.92 15.80
C GLU A 216 -0.62 -16.18 14.57
N ILE A 217 0.45 -15.41 14.43
CA ILE A 217 1.50 -15.65 13.46
C ILE A 217 2.65 -16.31 14.20
N ARG A 218 3.00 -17.51 13.80
CA ARG A 218 4.05 -18.31 14.46
C ARG A 218 5.21 -18.59 13.51
N SER A 219 6.42 -18.60 14.07
CA SER A 219 7.62 -19.05 13.36
C SER A 219 7.58 -20.55 13.06
N ASP A 220 8.56 -21.05 12.34
CA ASP A 220 8.78 -22.48 12.10
C ASP A 220 9.02 -23.29 13.37
N THR A 221 9.55 -22.64 14.42
CA THR A 221 9.75 -23.24 15.75
C THR A 221 8.52 -23.19 16.64
N GLY A 222 7.40 -22.61 16.17
CA GLY A 222 6.15 -22.44 16.92
C GLY A 222 6.13 -21.21 17.85
N THR A 223 7.15 -20.37 17.81
CA THR A 223 7.17 -19.13 18.59
C THR A 223 6.15 -18.14 18.01
N VAL A 224 5.29 -17.56 18.86
CA VAL A 224 4.36 -16.51 18.46
C VAL A 224 5.14 -15.23 18.15
N LEU A 225 5.08 -14.78 16.90
CA LEU A 225 5.71 -13.55 16.42
C LEU A 225 4.78 -12.34 16.59
N ALA A 226 3.50 -12.54 16.34
CA ALA A 226 2.47 -11.53 16.56
C ALA A 226 1.12 -12.18 16.76
N TYR A 227 0.17 -11.44 17.36
CA TYR A 227 -1.21 -11.87 17.48
C TYR A 227 -2.17 -10.69 17.34
N PHE A 228 -3.42 -11.01 16.97
CA PHE A 228 -4.53 -10.06 16.84
C PHE A 228 -5.75 -10.62 17.53
N ASP A 229 -6.28 -9.87 18.48
CA ASP A 229 -7.55 -10.20 19.11
C ASP A 229 -8.70 -9.60 18.29
N MET A 230 -9.76 -10.38 18.11
CA MET A 230 -10.93 -10.01 17.34
C MET A 230 -12.20 -10.25 18.15
N VAL A 231 -13.17 -9.37 17.99
CA VAL A 231 -14.50 -9.47 18.60
C VAL A 231 -15.54 -9.46 17.48
N SER A 232 -16.41 -10.45 17.48
CA SER A 232 -17.53 -10.49 16.54
C SER A 232 -18.62 -9.52 17.00
N LEU A 233 -18.90 -8.55 16.15
CA LEU A 233 -20.12 -7.77 16.27
C LEU A 233 -21.25 -8.61 15.69
N ARG A 234 -22.11 -9.16 16.54
CA ARG A 234 -23.35 -9.78 16.07
C ARG A 234 -24.30 -8.66 15.65
N ILE A 235 -24.17 -8.25 14.41
CA ILE A 235 -25.13 -7.35 13.79
C ILE A 235 -26.07 -8.22 13.00
N ASP A 236 -27.32 -8.28 13.40
CA ASP A 236 -28.41 -8.85 12.61
C ASP A 236 -28.66 -7.91 11.40
N SER A 237 -27.73 -7.89 10.48
CA SER A 237 -27.87 -7.12 9.25
C SER A 237 -28.32 -8.05 8.13
N TYR A 238 -29.40 -7.70 7.47
CA TYR A 238 -29.93 -8.44 6.33
C TYR A 238 -29.05 -8.32 5.09
N GLN A 239 -28.09 -7.39 5.07
CA GLN A 239 -27.19 -7.17 3.94
C GLN A 239 -25.81 -6.78 4.46
N GLU A 240 -24.83 -7.60 4.15
CA GLU A 240 -23.42 -7.29 4.35
C GLU A 240 -22.79 -6.97 3.01
N HIS A 241 -22.08 -5.87 2.93
CA HIS A 241 -21.29 -5.50 1.78
C HIS A 241 -19.81 -5.56 2.14
N VAL A 242 -19.05 -6.38 1.44
CA VAL A 242 -17.65 -6.62 1.71
C VAL A 242 -16.81 -5.68 0.85
N LEU A 243 -16.13 -4.78 1.51
CA LEU A 243 -15.23 -3.81 0.87
C LEU A 243 -13.79 -4.18 1.18
N TYR A 244 -12.99 -4.39 0.14
CA TYR A 244 -11.55 -4.51 0.23
C TYR A 244 -10.91 -3.23 -0.29
N ILE A 245 -10.06 -2.63 0.53
CA ILE A 245 -9.37 -1.37 0.24
C ILE A 245 -7.88 -1.65 0.30
N PRO A 246 -7.08 -1.24 -0.70
CA PRO A 246 -5.64 -1.34 -0.61
C PRO A 246 -5.11 -0.56 0.58
N SER A 247 -4.36 -1.24 1.44
CA SER A 247 -3.70 -0.61 2.59
C SER A 247 -2.39 0.04 2.18
N SER A 248 -1.73 0.65 3.16
CA SER A 248 -0.39 1.20 3.06
C SER A 248 0.67 0.20 2.57
N THR A 249 0.47 -1.07 2.88
CA THR A 249 1.34 -2.15 2.42
C THR A 249 0.97 -2.66 1.03
N ALA A 250 0.11 -1.93 0.31
CA ALA A 250 -0.46 -2.33 -0.98
C ALA A 250 -1.21 -3.67 -0.96
N THR A 251 -1.55 -4.19 0.21
CA THR A 251 -2.38 -5.39 0.38
C THR A 251 -3.81 -4.98 0.73
N PRO A 252 -4.83 -5.73 0.30
CA PRO A 252 -6.20 -5.36 0.61
C PRO A 252 -6.53 -5.60 2.08
N GLU A 253 -7.09 -4.58 2.72
CA GLU A 253 -7.75 -4.67 4.02
C GLU A 253 -9.25 -4.81 3.85
N LEU A 254 -9.85 -5.58 4.72
CA LEU A 254 -11.29 -5.83 4.71
C LEU A 254 -12.03 -4.82 5.58
N PHE A 255 -13.10 -4.28 5.03
CA PHE A 255 -14.10 -3.53 5.76
C PHE A 255 -15.49 -4.05 5.44
N VAL A 256 -16.31 -4.33 6.45
CA VAL A 256 -17.67 -4.82 6.26
C VAL A 256 -18.65 -3.67 6.47
N CYS A 257 -19.36 -3.31 5.42
CA CYS A 257 -20.43 -2.32 5.45
C CYS A 257 -21.76 -3.04 5.73
N THR A 258 -22.50 -2.55 6.71
CA THR A 258 -23.76 -3.17 7.17
C THR A 258 -25.00 -2.33 6.87
N GLY A 259 -24.81 -1.22 6.17
CA GLY A 259 -25.91 -0.35 5.73
C GLY A 259 -26.34 -0.60 4.29
N ASP A 260 -27.24 0.22 3.80
CA ASP A 260 -27.83 0.06 2.47
C ASP A 260 -26.82 0.29 1.34
N LYS A 261 -27.00 -0.43 0.26
CA LYS A 261 -26.31 -0.21 -1.03
C LYS A 261 -27.30 0.30 -2.06
N GLN A 262 -26.98 1.42 -2.65
CA GLN A 262 -27.75 2.02 -3.74
C GLN A 262 -26.98 1.95 -5.05
N LEU A 263 -27.66 1.57 -6.12
CA LEU A 263 -27.13 1.63 -7.48
C LEU A 263 -27.72 2.87 -8.16
N SER A 264 -26.87 3.73 -8.65
CA SER A 264 -27.25 4.89 -9.48
C SER A 264 -26.62 4.79 -10.84
N MET A 265 -27.36 5.18 -11.86
CA MET A 265 -26.87 5.28 -13.23
C MET A 265 -27.27 6.65 -13.77
N GLU A 266 -26.26 7.42 -14.13
CA GLU A 266 -26.47 8.74 -14.73
C GLU A 266 -26.30 8.60 -16.23
N LEU A 267 -27.37 8.90 -16.98
CA LEU A 267 -27.33 8.89 -18.44
C LEU A 267 -26.99 10.30 -18.93
N SER A 268 -25.87 10.43 -19.60
CA SER A 268 -25.50 11.66 -20.28
C SER A 268 -25.23 11.36 -21.75
N GLY A 269 -25.62 12.26 -22.64
CA GLY A 269 -25.40 12.13 -24.08
C GLY A 269 -26.05 13.27 -24.85
N GLU A 270 -25.53 13.55 -26.02
CA GLU A 270 -26.13 14.46 -26.95
C GLU A 270 -27.09 13.72 -27.89
N ILE A 271 -28.27 14.27 -28.08
CA ILE A 271 -29.27 13.73 -28.99
C ILE A 271 -29.24 14.56 -30.27
N PHE A 272 -28.91 13.92 -31.38
CA PHE A 272 -29.05 14.52 -32.69
C PHE A 272 -30.40 14.11 -33.28
N ASP A 273 -31.24 15.09 -33.53
CA ASP A 273 -32.49 14.88 -34.23
C ASP A 273 -32.25 14.91 -35.75
N LEU A 274 -32.22 13.74 -36.33
CA LEU A 274 -32.29 13.56 -37.76
C LEU A 274 -33.79 13.51 -38.12
N ARG A 275 -34.23 14.21 -39.12
CA ARG A 275 -35.64 14.37 -39.54
C ARG A 275 -36.48 13.07 -39.54
N THR A 276 -35.88 11.92 -39.53
CA THR A 276 -36.54 10.61 -39.55
C THR A 276 -36.33 9.79 -38.27
N HIS A 277 -35.30 10.07 -37.47
CA HIS A 277 -34.98 9.37 -36.24
C HIS A 277 -33.95 10.16 -35.42
N CYS A 278 -33.98 9.95 -34.10
CA CYS A 278 -33.00 10.53 -33.20
C CYS A 278 -31.87 9.53 -32.94
N ILE A 279 -30.64 10.00 -32.94
CA ILE A 279 -29.45 9.21 -32.61
C ILE A 279 -28.79 9.87 -31.43
N ALA A 280 -28.57 9.10 -30.34
CA ALA A 280 -27.73 9.51 -29.22
C ALA A 280 -26.28 9.27 -29.58
N THR A 281 -25.47 10.31 -29.54
CA THR A 281 -24.02 10.24 -29.70
C THR A 281 -23.36 10.51 -28.36
N ASP A 282 -22.18 9.90 -28.14
CA ASP A 282 -21.41 10.07 -26.92
C ASP A 282 -22.18 9.77 -25.61
N SER A 283 -23.13 8.83 -25.68
CA SER A 283 -23.88 8.43 -24.50
C SER A 283 -22.95 7.72 -23.53
N SER A 284 -22.77 8.26 -22.33
CA SER A 284 -22.11 7.61 -21.22
C SER A 284 -23.12 7.29 -20.12
N ALA A 285 -23.01 6.10 -19.57
CA ALA A 285 -23.86 5.65 -18.46
C ALA A 285 -23.01 5.10 -17.32
N PRO A 286 -22.24 5.94 -16.62
CA PRO A 286 -21.43 5.47 -15.51
C PRO A 286 -22.35 4.91 -14.42
N LYS A 287 -22.08 3.65 -14.05
CA LYS A 287 -22.74 3.02 -12.92
C LYS A 287 -21.96 3.37 -11.65
N THR A 288 -22.66 3.99 -10.70
CA THR A 288 -22.12 4.31 -9.39
C THR A 288 -22.86 3.52 -8.33
N PHE A 289 -22.14 3.09 -7.30
CA PHE A 289 -22.70 2.45 -6.12
C PHE A 289 -22.44 3.35 -4.93
N THR A 290 -23.47 3.62 -4.14
CA THR A 290 -23.30 4.26 -2.83
C THR A 290 -23.59 3.22 -1.76
N VAL A 291 -22.63 2.99 -0.89
CA VAL A 291 -22.72 2.02 0.22
C VAL A 291 -22.63 2.78 1.53
N ASN A 292 -23.57 2.51 2.42
CA ASN A 292 -23.50 2.99 3.78
C ASN A 292 -22.75 2.00 4.66
N THR A 293 -21.81 2.46 5.46
CA THR A 293 -20.99 1.60 6.32
C THR A 293 -21.79 0.92 7.42
N GLY A 294 -22.97 1.44 7.76
CA GLY A 294 -23.61 1.13 9.02
C GLY A 294 -22.92 1.86 10.18
N TYR A 295 -23.20 1.45 11.39
CA TYR A 295 -22.65 2.11 12.57
C TYR A 295 -21.17 1.78 12.74
N LEU A 296 -20.38 2.83 12.92
CA LEU A 296 -18.93 2.77 13.13
C LEU A 296 -18.59 3.09 14.58
N SER A 297 -17.66 2.33 15.14
CA SER A 297 -16.91 2.76 16.33
C SER A 297 -15.94 3.89 15.97
N ALA A 298 -15.39 4.59 16.94
CA ALA A 298 -14.35 5.57 16.70
C ALA A 298 -13.11 4.96 16.02
N ALA A 299 -12.70 3.77 16.46
CA ALA A 299 -11.57 3.05 15.89
C ALA A 299 -11.83 2.62 14.44
N ASP A 300 -13.03 2.10 14.12
CA ASP A 300 -13.39 1.74 12.75
C ASP A 300 -13.46 2.97 11.85
N TYR A 301 -13.95 4.10 12.37
CA TYR A 301 -13.97 5.34 11.64
C TYR A 301 -12.54 5.83 11.32
N GLU A 302 -11.65 5.87 12.30
CA GLU A 302 -10.25 6.26 12.11
C GLU A 302 -9.54 5.33 11.12
N ARG A 303 -9.78 4.02 11.24
CA ARG A 303 -9.27 3.03 10.29
C ARG A 303 -9.79 3.28 8.87
N LEU A 304 -11.09 3.53 8.71
CA LEU A 304 -11.67 3.83 7.41
C LEU A 304 -11.09 5.12 6.81
N CYS A 305 -10.94 6.17 7.62
CA CYS A 305 -10.32 7.42 7.19
C CYS A 305 -8.85 7.24 6.77
N SER A 306 -8.11 6.32 7.40
CA SER A 306 -6.73 6.01 7.03
C SER A 306 -6.63 5.28 5.70
N LEU A 307 -7.64 4.50 5.32
CA LEU A 307 -7.69 3.79 4.06
C LEU A 307 -8.14 4.69 2.88
N PHE A 308 -8.82 5.80 3.17
CA PHE A 308 -9.21 6.80 2.19
C PHE A 308 -8.48 8.13 2.45
N PRO A 309 -7.96 8.82 1.42
CA PRO A 309 -8.16 8.60 0.00
C PRO A 309 -7.15 7.61 -0.59
N SER A 310 -7.58 6.41 -0.90
CA SER A 310 -6.75 5.51 -1.70
C SER A 310 -6.84 5.89 -3.18
N PRO A 311 -5.74 6.15 -3.88
CA PRO A 311 -5.77 6.38 -5.32
C PRO A 311 -5.94 5.07 -6.11
N TYR A 312 -6.06 3.95 -5.41
CA TYR A 312 -6.08 2.62 -5.99
C TYR A 312 -7.48 2.05 -6.12
N GLU A 313 -7.57 1.02 -6.95
CA GLU A 313 -8.79 0.23 -7.11
C GLU A 313 -9.16 -0.43 -5.77
N CYS A 314 -10.46 -0.42 -5.46
CA CYS A 314 -11.06 -1.17 -4.36
C CYS A 314 -11.85 -2.35 -4.93
N SER A 315 -12.26 -3.29 -4.08
CA SER A 315 -13.22 -4.32 -4.45
C SER A 315 -14.43 -4.26 -3.51
N LEU A 316 -15.62 -4.10 -4.08
CA LEU A 316 -16.87 -4.11 -3.35
C LEU A 316 -17.70 -5.31 -3.80
N ASP A 317 -17.96 -6.25 -2.88
CA ASP A 317 -18.67 -7.51 -3.16
C ASP A 317 -18.06 -8.31 -4.33
N GLY A 318 -16.73 -8.25 -4.47
CA GLY A 318 -15.99 -8.89 -5.56
C GLY A 318 -15.94 -8.09 -6.87
N GLU A 319 -16.59 -6.93 -6.96
CA GLU A 319 -16.52 -6.05 -8.11
C GLU A 319 -15.44 -4.99 -7.94
N VAL A 320 -14.51 -4.89 -8.89
CA VAL A 320 -13.45 -3.87 -8.89
C VAL A 320 -14.05 -2.50 -9.19
N CYS A 321 -13.73 -1.52 -8.35
CA CYS A 321 -14.28 -0.18 -8.42
C CYS A 321 -13.30 0.88 -7.85
N TRP A 322 -13.61 2.15 -8.04
CA TRP A 322 -12.91 3.27 -7.41
C TRP A 322 -13.83 4.07 -6.53
N ALA A 323 -13.35 4.48 -5.37
CA ALA A 323 -14.06 5.47 -4.57
C ALA A 323 -14.02 6.83 -5.28
N THR A 324 -15.19 7.42 -5.49
CA THR A 324 -15.35 8.71 -6.20
C THR A 324 -15.90 9.81 -5.34
N GLY A 325 -16.42 9.48 -4.16
CA GLY A 325 -16.96 10.45 -3.22
C GLY A 325 -17.35 9.81 -1.90
N GLY A 326 -17.53 10.63 -0.90
CA GLY A 326 -17.97 10.25 0.44
C GLY A 326 -17.89 11.44 1.37
N SER A 327 -18.71 11.44 2.42
CA SER A 327 -18.60 12.39 3.51
C SER A 327 -18.21 11.62 4.76
N PHE A 328 -17.11 12.05 5.37
CA PHE A 328 -16.54 11.45 6.56
C PHE A 328 -16.70 12.41 7.74
N ASP A 329 -17.90 12.47 8.27
CA ASP A 329 -18.21 13.27 9.46
C ASP A 329 -18.42 12.36 10.66
N PHE A 330 -17.63 12.56 11.71
CA PHE A 330 -17.73 11.80 12.95
C PHE A 330 -18.08 12.71 14.12
N LEU A 331 -19.21 12.45 14.74
CA LEU A 331 -19.68 13.19 15.92
C LEU A 331 -19.49 12.36 17.18
N LEU A 332 -18.63 12.83 18.08
CA LEU A 332 -18.37 12.16 19.36
C LEU A 332 -19.69 11.96 20.15
N GLY A 333 -19.90 10.75 20.65
CA GLY A 333 -21.06 10.39 21.44
C GLY A 333 -22.35 10.13 20.65
N GLN A 334 -22.28 10.10 19.32
CA GLN A 334 -23.39 9.75 18.45
C GLN A 334 -23.12 8.44 17.70
N LYS A 335 -24.19 7.85 17.15
CA LYS A 335 -24.07 6.73 16.22
C LYS A 335 -23.71 7.29 14.84
N ASN A 336 -22.49 7.05 14.42
CA ASN A 336 -21.97 7.53 13.16
C ASN A 336 -22.06 6.47 12.07
N ASN A 337 -22.31 6.89 10.86
CA ASN A 337 -22.17 6.08 9.66
C ASN A 337 -21.64 6.94 8.52
N VAL A 338 -21.05 6.31 7.55
CA VAL A 338 -20.45 6.97 6.38
C VAL A 338 -21.06 6.35 5.12
N SER A 339 -21.38 7.20 4.15
CA SER A 339 -21.79 6.73 2.82
C SER A 339 -20.67 7.01 1.83
N ILE A 340 -20.23 5.94 1.15
CA ILE A 340 -19.12 6.00 0.20
C ILE A 340 -19.66 5.68 -1.18
N THR A 341 -19.32 6.52 -2.16
CA THR A 341 -19.72 6.34 -3.56
C THR A 341 -18.55 5.76 -4.36
N PHE A 342 -18.85 4.71 -5.08
CA PHE A 342 -17.90 4.00 -5.93
C PHE A 342 -18.35 4.03 -7.38
N ARG A 343 -17.40 4.07 -8.28
CA ARG A 343 -17.59 3.89 -9.72
C ARG A 343 -17.04 2.55 -10.16
N LYS A 344 -17.84 1.77 -10.89
CA LYS A 344 -17.42 0.47 -11.41
C LYS A 344 -16.33 0.65 -12.47
N LYS A 345 -15.34 -0.24 -12.46
CA LYS A 345 -14.37 -0.35 -13.54
C LYS A 345 -15.09 -0.85 -14.79
N TRP A 346 -14.90 -0.14 -15.89
CA TRP A 346 -15.32 -0.63 -17.20
C TRP A 346 -14.31 -1.66 -17.68
N ASN A 347 -14.80 -2.84 -18.02
CA ASN A 347 -13.99 -3.85 -18.71
C ASN A 347 -14.00 -3.58 -20.21
#